data_577c033df9fd742a3a08fd5962c86317
#
_entry.id   577c033df9fd742a3a08fd5962c86317
#
_cell.length_a   1.000
_cell.length_b   1.000
_cell.length_c   1.000
_cell.angle_alpha   90.00
_cell.angle_beta   90.00
_cell.angle_gamma   90.00
#
_symmetry.space_group_name_H-M   'P 1'
#
loop_
_entity.id
_entity.type
_entity.pdbx_description
1 polymer ?
#
loop_
_entity_poly.entity_id
_entity_poly.type
_entity_poly.pdbx_seq_one_letter_code
_entity_poly.pdbx_strand_id
1 'polypeptide(L)' 'MSKHYPLHFTLEDGVHVTVNKTGDNIYDFALTPKHGPERHFTFVDDKPQDEVIASMDFDQLNAVRTFWLEQEDVK' A
#
# COMPACT_ATOMS: atom_id res chain seq x y z
N MET A 1 -4.99 -18.49 0.01
CA MET A 1 -6.16 -17.66 -0.27
C MET A 1 -5.74 -16.29 -0.73
N SER A 2 -6.18 -15.89 -1.88
CA SER A 2 -5.80 -14.58 -2.41
C SER A 2 -6.78 -13.52 -1.93
N LYS A 3 -6.29 -12.31 -1.82
CA LYS A 3 -7.12 -11.17 -1.48
C LYS A 3 -7.85 -10.68 -2.71
N HIS A 4 -8.98 -10.06 -2.47
CA HIS A 4 -9.74 -9.43 -3.55
C HIS A 4 -9.30 -8.00 -3.72
N TYR A 5 -9.02 -7.62 -4.94
CA TYR A 5 -8.64 -6.25 -5.25
C TYR A 5 -9.81 -5.54 -5.90
N PRO A 6 -9.93 -4.24 -5.66
CA PRO A 6 -9.02 -3.43 -4.86
C PRO A 6 -9.17 -3.69 -3.37
N LEU A 7 -8.05 -3.55 -2.66
CA LEU A 7 -8.06 -3.60 -1.20
C LEU A 7 -8.26 -2.20 -0.66
N HIS A 8 -8.98 -2.10 0.45
CA HIS A 8 -9.23 -0.82 1.10
C HIS A 8 -8.91 -0.93 2.57
N PHE A 9 -8.17 0.04 3.09
CA PHE A 9 -7.93 0.13 4.53
C PHE A 9 -7.62 1.57 4.88
N THR A 10 -7.63 1.86 6.19
CA THR A 10 -7.41 3.20 6.69
C THR A 10 -6.23 3.17 7.65
N LEU A 11 -5.31 4.10 7.48
CA LEU A 11 -4.16 4.24 8.36
C LEU A 11 -4.57 4.93 9.65
N GLU A 12 -3.67 4.86 10.64
CA GLU A 12 -3.95 5.44 11.95
C GLU A 12 -4.19 6.94 11.89
N ASP A 13 -3.55 7.62 10.95
CA ASP A 13 -3.71 9.07 10.81
C ASP A 13 -4.93 9.45 9.97
N GLY A 14 -5.75 8.48 9.59
CA GLY A 14 -6.97 8.74 8.86
C GLY A 14 -6.85 8.72 7.35
N VAL A 15 -5.70 8.40 6.82
CA VAL A 15 -5.51 8.30 5.38
C VAL A 15 -6.15 7.02 4.88
N HIS A 16 -7.02 7.12 3.88
CA HIS A 16 -7.62 5.96 3.24
C HIS A 16 -6.69 5.46 2.15
N VAL A 17 -6.49 4.15 2.11
CA VAL A 17 -5.60 3.53 1.13
C VAL A 17 -6.39 2.55 0.30
N THR A 18 -6.21 2.63 -1.01
CA THR A 18 -6.78 1.67 -1.95
C THR A 18 -5.63 1.05 -2.71
N VAL A 19 -5.62 -0.28 -2.81
CA VAL A 19 -4.56 -0.99 -3.49
C VAL A 19 -5.17 -1.80 -4.62
N ASN A 20 -4.67 -1.58 -5.83
CA ASN A 20 -5.04 -2.36 -6.99
C ASN A 20 -3.83 -3.16 -7.47
N LYS A 21 -4.05 -4.39 -7.84
CA LYS A 21 -2.99 -5.23 -8.40
C LYS A 21 -3.05 -5.12 -9.91
N THR A 22 -1.97 -4.63 -10.53
CA THR A 22 -1.92 -4.42 -11.97
C THR A 22 -1.01 -5.39 -12.68
N GLY A 23 -0.26 -6.20 -11.94
CA GLY A 23 0.61 -7.22 -12.51
C GLY A 23 0.98 -8.21 -11.42
N ASP A 24 1.87 -9.15 -11.73
CA ASP A 24 2.21 -10.21 -10.79
C ASP A 24 2.75 -9.65 -9.46
N ASN A 25 3.63 -8.66 -9.55
CA ASN A 25 4.21 -8.04 -8.37
C ASN A 25 4.03 -6.54 -8.38
N ILE A 26 3.07 -6.03 -9.13
CA ILE A 26 2.89 -4.60 -9.32
C ILE A 26 1.55 -4.18 -8.71
N TYR A 27 1.61 -3.20 -7.84
CA TYR A 27 0.44 -2.72 -7.11
C TYR A 27 0.37 -1.20 -7.22
N ASP A 28 -0.83 -0.69 -7.50
CA ASP A 28 -1.08 0.75 -7.50
C ASP A 28 -1.71 1.13 -6.17
N PHE A 29 -1.09 2.06 -5.48
CA PHE A 29 -1.58 2.57 -4.21
C PHE A 29 -2.16 3.96 -4.41
N ALA A 30 -3.36 4.17 -3.89
CA ALA A 30 -3.98 5.48 -3.86
C ALA A 30 -4.18 5.86 -2.40
N LEU A 31 -3.61 6.98 -2.00
CA LEU A 31 -3.72 7.49 -0.64
C LEU A 31 -4.60 8.73 -0.65
N THR A 32 -5.71 8.66 0.08
CA THR A 32 -6.67 9.75 0.16
C THR A 32 -6.67 10.28 1.59
N PRO A 33 -5.93 11.35 1.87
CA PRO A 33 -5.92 11.92 3.22
C PRO A 33 -7.23 12.61 3.54
N LYS A 34 -7.48 12.86 4.83
CA LYS A 34 -8.66 13.60 5.23
C LYS A 34 -8.68 15.00 4.64
N HIS A 35 -7.51 15.61 4.57
CA HIS A 35 -7.35 16.95 4.04
C HIS A 35 -6.19 16.92 3.06
N GLY A 36 -6.43 17.42 1.86
CA GLY A 36 -5.39 17.50 0.85
C GLY A 36 -5.70 16.59 -0.33
N PRO A 37 -4.87 16.68 -1.36
CA PRO A 37 -5.12 15.95 -2.59
C PRO A 37 -4.80 14.47 -2.45
N GLU A 38 -5.47 13.68 -3.26
CA GLU A 38 -5.18 12.26 -3.37
C GLU A 38 -3.81 12.05 -4.00
N ARG A 39 -3.08 11.07 -3.49
CA ARG A 39 -1.76 10.74 -3.99
C ARG A 39 -1.75 9.32 -4.51
N HIS A 40 -0.99 9.08 -5.55
CA HIS A 40 -0.88 7.76 -6.16
C HIS A 40 0.58 7.38 -6.31
N PHE A 41 0.87 6.11 -6.11
CA PHE A 41 2.21 5.61 -6.42
C PHE A 41 2.11 4.13 -6.78
N THR A 42 3.13 3.64 -7.47
CA THR A 42 3.20 2.24 -7.87
C THR A 42 4.27 1.55 -7.03
N PHE A 43 3.89 0.43 -6.46
CA PHE A 43 4.79 -0.39 -5.66
C PHE A 43 5.07 -1.69 -6.41
N VAL A 44 6.35 -1.98 -6.63
CA VAL A 44 6.75 -3.22 -7.28
C VAL A 44 7.40 -4.10 -6.23
N ASP A 45 6.81 -5.26 -6.00
CA ASP A 45 7.21 -6.15 -4.90
C ASP A 45 8.23 -7.18 -5.41
N ASP A 46 9.32 -6.68 -5.97
CA ASP A 46 10.39 -7.55 -6.45
C ASP A 46 11.74 -7.17 -5.85
N LYS A 47 11.73 -6.27 -4.86
CA LYS A 47 12.95 -5.78 -4.25
C LYS A 47 12.94 -6.09 -2.76
N PRO A 48 14.10 -6.17 -2.12
CA PRO A 48 14.15 -6.32 -0.68
C PRO A 48 13.40 -5.20 0.02
N GLN A 49 12.76 -5.53 1.13
CA GLN A 49 11.96 -4.54 1.86
C GLN A 49 12.81 -3.35 2.30
N ASP A 50 14.08 -3.58 2.63
CA ASP A 50 14.96 -2.50 3.05
C ASP A 50 15.11 -1.42 1.99
N GLU A 51 15.22 -1.83 0.72
CA GLU A 51 15.35 -0.87 -0.37
C GLU A 51 14.05 -0.10 -0.58
N VAL A 52 12.93 -0.80 -0.48
CA VAL A 52 11.63 -0.18 -0.65
C VAL A 52 11.42 0.87 0.46
N ILE A 53 11.71 0.50 1.69
CA ILE A 53 11.54 1.39 2.84
C ILE A 53 12.37 2.65 2.69
N ALA A 54 13.61 2.50 2.20
CA ALA A 54 14.52 3.63 2.10
C ALA A 54 14.08 4.67 1.08
N SER A 55 13.23 4.28 0.13
CA SER A 55 12.84 5.17 -0.97
C SER A 55 11.45 5.79 -0.79
N MET A 56 10.79 5.51 0.33
CA MET A 56 9.40 5.94 0.49
C MET A 56 9.23 7.01 1.55
N ASP A 57 8.21 7.87 1.31
CA ASP A 57 7.76 8.80 2.32
C ASP A 57 7.11 8.06 3.48
N PHE A 58 6.90 8.78 4.57
CA PHE A 58 6.29 8.20 5.76
C PHE A 58 4.92 7.58 5.47
N ASP A 59 4.06 8.32 4.77
CA ASP A 59 2.71 7.83 4.46
C ASP A 59 2.75 6.64 3.52
N GLN A 60 3.62 6.70 2.51
CA GLN A 60 3.78 5.59 1.58
C GLN A 60 4.27 4.34 2.30
N LEU A 61 5.23 4.53 3.20
CA LEU A 61 5.77 3.43 3.97
C LEU A 61 4.70 2.79 4.85
N ASN A 62 3.90 3.62 5.52
CA ASN A 62 2.82 3.09 6.35
C ASN A 62 1.82 2.30 5.53
N ALA A 63 1.48 2.79 4.35
CA ALA A 63 0.54 2.09 3.47
C ALA A 63 1.09 0.73 3.05
N VAL A 64 2.34 0.68 2.65
CA VAL A 64 2.95 -0.57 2.21
C VAL A 64 3.08 -1.55 3.37
N ARG A 65 3.48 -1.07 4.54
CA ARG A 65 3.61 -1.94 5.71
C ARG A 65 2.26 -2.52 6.11
N THR A 66 1.22 -1.72 6.09
CA THR A 66 -0.12 -2.20 6.41
C THR A 66 -0.57 -3.22 5.37
N PHE A 67 -0.26 -2.97 4.11
CA PHE A 67 -0.57 -3.89 3.03
C PHE A 67 0.10 -5.26 3.27
N TRP A 68 1.37 -5.25 3.65
CA TRP A 68 2.08 -6.51 3.94
C TRP A 68 1.44 -7.24 5.10
N LEU A 69 1.08 -6.52 6.15
CA LEU A 69 0.43 -7.14 7.30
C LEU A 69 -0.92 -7.73 6.94
N GLU A 70 -1.68 -7.04 6.09
CA GLU A 70 -2.96 -7.55 5.64
C GLU A 70 -2.80 -8.83 4.84
N GLN A 71 -1.76 -8.91 4.04
CA GLN A 71 -1.50 -10.13 3.28
C GLN A 71 -1.15 -11.29 4.20
N GLU A 72 -0.34 -11.02 5.21
CA GLU A 72 0.05 -12.06 6.15
C GLU A 72 -1.11 -12.53 7.00
N ASP A 73 -2.08 -11.67 7.20
CA ASP A 73 -3.22 -11.96 8.04
C ASP A 73 -4.19 -12.93 7.38
N VAL A 74 -4.02 -13.19 6.12
CA VAL A 74 -4.86 -14.13 5.40
C VAL A 74 -4.31 -15.53 5.62
N LYS A 75 -4.95 -16.27 6.46
CA LYS A 75 -4.53 -17.62 6.78
C LYS A 75 -5.63 -18.59 6.48
#